data_914843a28a8bf5ef0a9410f8b09ff465
#
_entry.id   914843a28a8bf5ef0a9410f8b09ff465
#
_cell.length_a   1.000
_cell.length_b   1.000
_cell.length_c   1.000
_cell.angle_alpha   90.00
_cell.angle_beta   90.00
_cell.angle_gamma   90.00
#
_symmetry.space_group_name_H-M   'P 1'
#
loop_
_entity.id
_entity.type
_entity.pdbx_description
1 polymer ?
#
loop_
_entity_poly.entity_id
_entity_poly.type
_entity_poly.pdbx_seq_one_letter_code
_entity_poly.pdbx_strand_id
1 'polypeptide(L)'
;MVPEVVTLAPGFVVSRIAKGNWQLAERHGAPYAREAAIDDLRRFVEAGITLFDCADHYVGVEQLIGEFRRRHPDHARRLRVSTKLVPDLESLARLRRRDVEDIVDTSLARLGQERLDLVQFHWWDYRVPGYVEALHWLGDLKSAGKVGLIGTTNFDTARLAEIVASGVPVATNQLQYSVLDHRPENGLAAFCAAHGIGLLCYGTLAGGFIGERWLGAPEPEPPFANRSLVKYRLIINDFGGWRRFQELLAVLDAIAKRHRTSLASVAIRYVLDKPGVAVAVVGARNAAHLDGLAQAVTLDEGDRAAISQVVSQAPGPRGDCYELERLEGGPHSAIMWKNQNTGGAPVDGPYADAPPAAERESR
;
A
#
# COMPACT_ATOMS: atom_id res chain seq x y z
N MET A 1 -5.43 16.77 -15.81
CA MET A 1 -3.95 16.65 -15.94
C MET A 1 -3.59 15.17 -15.92
N VAL A 2 -2.65 14.69 -16.73
CA VAL A 2 -2.20 13.29 -16.68
C VAL A 2 -1.18 13.17 -15.54
N PRO A 3 -1.32 12.17 -14.65
CA PRO A 3 -0.34 11.94 -13.57
C PRO A 3 1.07 11.73 -14.14
N GLU A 4 2.09 12.13 -13.37
CA GLU A 4 3.49 11.82 -13.67
C GLU A 4 3.68 10.30 -13.83
N VAL A 5 4.61 9.90 -14.68
CA VAL A 5 4.94 8.49 -14.92
C VAL A 5 6.36 8.16 -14.47
N VAL A 6 6.61 6.90 -14.19
CA VAL A 6 7.92 6.35 -13.82
C VAL A 6 8.16 5.03 -14.53
N THR A 7 9.42 4.75 -14.86
CA THR A 7 9.86 3.47 -15.40
C THR A 7 10.42 2.61 -14.26
N LEU A 8 9.72 1.53 -13.92
CA LEU A 8 10.16 0.57 -12.89
C LEU A 8 11.15 -0.47 -13.43
N ALA A 9 11.07 -0.76 -14.73
CA ALA A 9 12.00 -1.61 -15.46
C ALA A 9 11.88 -1.29 -16.96
N PRO A 10 12.80 -1.73 -17.82
CA PRO A 10 12.70 -1.55 -19.28
C PRO A 10 11.33 -2.01 -19.80
N GLY A 11 10.59 -1.09 -20.44
CA GLY A 11 9.25 -1.34 -20.96
C GLY A 11 8.11 -1.40 -19.90
N PHE A 12 8.41 -1.15 -18.62
CA PHE A 12 7.41 -1.11 -17.56
C PHE A 12 7.23 0.31 -17.01
N VAL A 13 6.42 1.08 -17.73
CA VAL A 13 6.08 2.46 -17.38
C VAL A 13 4.72 2.51 -16.72
N VAL A 14 4.61 3.20 -15.59
CA VAL A 14 3.37 3.35 -14.80
C VAL A 14 3.21 4.77 -14.27
N SER A 15 1.98 5.13 -13.87
CA SER A 15 1.74 6.37 -13.14
C SER A 15 2.44 6.36 -11.78
N ARG A 16 2.97 7.50 -11.34
CA ARG A 16 3.57 7.66 -10.01
C ARG A 16 2.55 7.60 -8.86
N ILE A 17 1.25 7.63 -9.19
CA ILE A 17 0.17 7.34 -8.26
C ILE A 17 -0.44 6.01 -8.69
N ALA A 18 -0.50 5.04 -7.77
CA ALA A 18 -1.19 3.78 -7.95
C ALA A 18 -2.50 3.76 -7.18
N LYS A 19 -3.54 3.15 -7.76
CA LYS A 19 -4.78 2.88 -7.04
C LYS A 19 -4.61 1.65 -6.14
N GLY A 20 -4.59 1.85 -4.81
CA GLY A 20 -4.70 0.78 -3.83
C GLY A 20 -6.15 0.24 -3.77
N ASN A 21 -6.31 -1.08 -3.81
CA ASN A 21 -7.62 -1.72 -3.82
C ASN A 21 -7.94 -2.48 -2.52
N TRP A 22 -7.17 -2.32 -1.46
CA TRP A 22 -7.46 -2.93 -0.15
C TRP A 22 -8.87 -2.57 0.36
N GLN A 23 -9.34 -1.34 0.08
CA GLN A 23 -10.66 -0.85 0.48
C GLN A 23 -11.82 -1.54 -0.25
N LEU A 24 -11.53 -2.32 -1.30
CA LEU A 24 -12.50 -3.14 -2.04
C LEU A 24 -12.46 -4.63 -1.62
N ALA A 25 -11.59 -5.02 -0.70
CA ALA A 25 -11.60 -6.37 -0.15
C ALA A 25 -12.88 -6.59 0.68
N GLU A 26 -13.56 -7.72 0.48
CA GLU A 26 -14.87 -8.02 1.07
C GLU A 26 -14.93 -7.89 2.59
N ARG A 27 -13.80 -8.07 3.28
CA ARG A 27 -13.72 -8.01 4.76
C ARG A 27 -13.09 -6.71 5.28
N HIS A 28 -12.90 -5.70 4.44
CA HIS A 28 -12.26 -4.45 4.87
C HIS A 28 -13.24 -3.46 5.50
N GLY A 29 -14.43 -3.34 4.96
CA GLY A 29 -15.44 -2.37 5.40
C GLY A 29 -16.82 -2.70 4.83
N ALA A 30 -17.72 -1.70 4.75
CA ALA A 30 -19.06 -1.90 4.23
C ALA A 30 -19.06 -2.48 2.80
N PRO A 31 -20.06 -3.25 2.39
CA PRO A 31 -20.22 -3.74 1.03
C PRO A 31 -20.25 -2.59 0.01
N TYR A 32 -19.93 -2.90 -1.23
CA TYR A 32 -20.01 -1.96 -2.36
C TYR A 32 -20.80 -2.58 -3.53
N ALA A 33 -21.43 -1.73 -4.35
CA ALA A 33 -22.06 -2.18 -5.58
C ALA A 33 -20.98 -2.51 -6.62
N ARG A 34 -20.94 -3.77 -7.06
CA ARG A 34 -19.90 -4.29 -7.98
C ARG A 34 -19.82 -3.50 -9.28
N GLU A 35 -20.97 -3.15 -9.87
CA GLU A 35 -21.06 -2.35 -11.11
C GLU A 35 -20.44 -0.95 -10.91
N ALA A 36 -20.75 -0.29 -9.80
CA ALA A 36 -20.17 1.02 -9.49
C ALA A 36 -18.65 0.93 -9.30
N ALA A 37 -18.16 -0.12 -8.66
CA ALA A 37 -16.73 -0.32 -8.49
C ALA A 37 -16.02 -0.52 -9.84
N ILE A 38 -16.62 -1.26 -10.80
CA ILE A 38 -16.07 -1.43 -12.14
C ILE A 38 -16.02 -0.10 -12.89
N ASP A 39 -17.08 0.71 -12.80
CA ASP A 39 -17.08 2.06 -13.40
C ASP A 39 -16.04 2.96 -12.77
N ASP A 40 -15.87 2.93 -11.46
CA ASP A 40 -14.80 3.65 -10.77
C ASP A 40 -13.42 3.22 -11.26
N LEU A 41 -13.14 1.92 -11.42
CA LEU A 41 -11.87 1.44 -11.99
C LEU A 41 -11.61 2.03 -13.38
N ARG A 42 -12.64 2.11 -14.23
CA ARG A 42 -12.58 2.74 -15.56
C ARG A 42 -12.16 4.21 -15.45
N ARG A 43 -12.81 4.97 -14.55
CA ARG A 43 -12.52 6.39 -14.32
C ARG A 43 -11.09 6.62 -13.85
N PHE A 44 -10.53 5.75 -13.01
CA PHE A 44 -9.12 5.81 -12.61
C PHE A 44 -8.19 5.66 -13.82
N VAL A 45 -8.43 4.69 -14.71
CA VAL A 45 -7.60 4.51 -15.91
C VAL A 45 -7.74 5.69 -16.88
N GLU A 46 -8.94 6.24 -17.05
CA GLU A 46 -9.19 7.43 -17.86
C GLU A 46 -8.47 8.66 -17.35
N ALA A 47 -8.37 8.82 -16.01
CA ALA A 47 -7.58 9.87 -15.38
C ALA A 47 -6.05 9.67 -15.49
N GLY A 48 -5.60 8.57 -16.12
CA GLY A 48 -4.18 8.28 -16.33
C GLY A 48 -3.51 7.52 -15.18
N ILE A 49 -4.27 6.99 -14.21
CA ILE A 49 -3.74 6.10 -13.18
C ILE A 49 -3.68 4.69 -13.76
N THR A 50 -2.46 4.25 -14.08
CA THR A 50 -2.21 3.04 -14.87
C THR A 50 -1.60 1.90 -14.06
N LEU A 51 -1.45 2.05 -12.74
CA LEU A 51 -1.03 0.99 -11.82
C LEU A 51 -2.12 0.76 -10.79
N PHE A 52 -2.64 -0.48 -10.74
CA PHE A 52 -3.54 -0.93 -9.69
C PHE A 52 -2.81 -1.90 -8.76
N ASP A 53 -2.86 -1.62 -7.45
CA ASP A 53 -2.29 -2.49 -6.43
C ASP A 53 -3.39 -3.35 -5.81
N CYS A 54 -3.16 -4.66 -5.77
CA CYS A 54 -4.02 -5.64 -5.11
C CYS A 54 -3.17 -6.71 -4.40
N ALA A 55 -3.78 -7.81 -4.00
CA ALA A 55 -3.10 -8.96 -3.40
C ALA A 55 -3.96 -10.23 -3.54
N ASP A 56 -3.30 -11.38 -3.52
CA ASP A 56 -3.91 -12.71 -3.52
C ASP A 56 -4.94 -12.92 -2.41
N HIS A 57 -4.67 -12.35 -1.23
CA HIS A 57 -5.50 -12.42 -0.03
C HIS A 57 -6.52 -11.26 0.11
N TYR A 58 -6.59 -10.31 -0.82
CA TYR A 58 -7.66 -9.31 -0.85
C TYR A 58 -8.91 -9.92 -1.48
N VAL A 59 -9.74 -10.59 -0.65
CA VAL A 59 -10.87 -11.38 -1.10
C VAL A 59 -11.74 -10.60 -2.09
N GLY A 60 -11.97 -11.18 -3.27
CA GLY A 60 -12.80 -10.61 -4.34
C GLY A 60 -12.12 -9.56 -5.24
N VAL A 61 -10.97 -9.02 -4.86
CA VAL A 61 -10.36 -7.87 -5.57
C VAL A 61 -9.71 -8.28 -6.89
N GLU A 62 -8.92 -9.37 -6.92
CA GLU A 62 -8.32 -9.85 -8.17
C GLU A 62 -9.42 -10.22 -9.19
N GLN A 63 -10.50 -10.85 -8.72
CA GLN A 63 -11.66 -11.18 -9.56
C GLN A 63 -12.36 -9.92 -10.10
N LEU A 64 -12.50 -8.88 -9.28
CA LEU A 64 -13.09 -7.59 -9.70
C LEU A 64 -12.24 -6.92 -10.80
N ILE A 65 -10.90 -6.89 -10.61
CA ILE A 65 -9.98 -6.35 -11.63
C ILE A 65 -10.03 -7.21 -12.90
N GLY A 66 -10.06 -8.53 -12.79
CA GLY A 66 -10.17 -9.44 -13.91
C GLY A 66 -11.48 -9.24 -14.70
N GLU A 67 -12.60 -9.01 -14.01
CA GLU A 67 -13.87 -8.66 -14.66
C GLU A 67 -13.79 -7.30 -15.35
N PHE A 68 -13.23 -6.28 -14.69
CA PHE A 68 -12.97 -4.98 -15.32
C PHE A 68 -12.17 -5.13 -16.61
N ARG A 69 -11.09 -5.92 -16.61
CA ARG A 69 -10.24 -6.17 -17.78
C ARG A 69 -11.01 -6.80 -18.94
N ARG A 70 -11.87 -7.79 -18.67
CA ARG A 70 -12.70 -8.42 -19.71
C ARG A 70 -13.75 -7.47 -20.29
N ARG A 71 -14.35 -6.64 -19.46
CA ARG A 71 -15.42 -5.71 -19.86
C ARG A 71 -14.87 -4.44 -20.55
N HIS A 72 -13.65 -4.05 -20.25
CA HIS A 72 -13.00 -2.82 -20.75
C HIS A 72 -11.61 -3.11 -21.33
N PRO A 73 -11.51 -3.89 -22.44
CA PRO A 73 -10.19 -4.35 -22.96
C PRO A 73 -9.27 -3.21 -23.38
N ASP A 74 -9.82 -2.07 -23.87
CA ASP A 74 -9.03 -0.92 -24.26
C ASP A 74 -8.36 -0.22 -23.06
N HIS A 75 -9.06 -0.13 -21.95
CA HIS A 75 -8.51 0.37 -20.70
C HIS A 75 -7.51 -0.64 -20.09
N ALA A 76 -7.83 -1.93 -20.19
CA ALA A 76 -6.97 -3.01 -19.69
C ALA A 76 -5.58 -3.03 -20.35
N ARG A 77 -5.47 -2.64 -21.64
CA ARG A 77 -4.17 -2.55 -22.34
C ARG A 77 -3.25 -1.46 -21.74
N ARG A 78 -3.82 -0.43 -21.13
CA ARG A 78 -3.09 0.66 -20.48
C ARG A 78 -2.76 0.36 -19.03
N LEU A 79 -3.39 -0.65 -18.44
CA LEU A 79 -3.28 -0.98 -17.02
C LEU A 79 -2.15 -1.97 -16.77
N ARG A 80 -1.40 -1.74 -15.70
CA ARG A 80 -0.53 -2.70 -15.03
C ARG A 80 -1.11 -3.05 -13.67
N VAL A 81 -0.99 -4.30 -13.28
CA VAL A 81 -1.47 -4.79 -11.99
C VAL A 81 -0.30 -5.26 -11.15
N SER A 82 -0.17 -4.68 -9.97
CA SER A 82 0.72 -5.16 -8.92
C SER A 82 -0.11 -6.02 -7.97
N THR A 83 0.08 -7.34 -8.01
CA THR A 83 -0.49 -8.23 -7.00
C THR A 83 0.58 -8.67 -5.99
N LYS A 84 0.18 -9.43 -4.99
CA LYS A 84 1.10 -9.91 -3.95
C LYS A 84 1.00 -11.43 -3.84
N LEU A 85 2.09 -12.05 -3.41
CA LEU A 85 2.17 -13.41 -2.95
C LEU A 85 2.43 -13.37 -1.45
N VAL A 86 1.40 -13.69 -0.67
CA VAL A 86 1.41 -13.59 0.79
C VAL A 86 1.02 -14.93 1.40
N PRO A 87 2.00 -15.85 1.61
CA PRO A 87 1.71 -17.10 2.30
C PRO A 87 1.20 -16.84 3.71
N ASP A 88 0.25 -17.65 4.19
CA ASP A 88 -0.22 -17.57 5.56
C ASP A 88 0.90 -17.90 6.55
N LEU A 89 0.94 -17.23 7.70
CA LEU A 89 1.96 -17.42 8.73
C LEU A 89 2.10 -18.90 9.12
N GLU A 90 0.99 -19.61 9.30
CA GLU A 90 0.98 -21.02 9.67
C GLU A 90 1.55 -21.96 8.59
N SER A 91 1.61 -21.49 7.34
CA SER A 91 2.13 -22.28 6.22
C SER A 91 3.63 -22.09 5.99
N LEU A 92 4.24 -21.01 6.51
CA LEU A 92 5.61 -20.63 6.17
C LEU A 92 6.62 -21.74 6.34
N ALA A 93 6.60 -22.46 7.48
CA ALA A 93 7.57 -23.52 7.78
C ALA A 93 7.47 -24.76 6.86
N ARG A 94 6.40 -24.88 6.10
CA ARG A 94 6.13 -26.01 5.19
C ARG A 94 5.83 -25.56 3.76
N LEU A 95 6.08 -24.29 3.44
CA LEU A 95 5.88 -23.75 2.10
C LEU A 95 6.78 -24.48 1.09
N ARG A 96 6.21 -24.90 -0.01
CA ARG A 96 6.89 -25.64 -1.09
C ARG A 96 6.75 -24.88 -2.40
N ARG A 97 7.59 -25.18 -3.35
CA ARG A 97 7.53 -24.65 -4.73
C ARG A 97 6.11 -24.70 -5.31
N ARG A 98 5.44 -25.85 -5.18
CA ARG A 98 4.08 -26.03 -5.71
C ARG A 98 3.09 -25.04 -5.10
N ASP A 99 3.21 -24.73 -3.82
CA ASP A 99 2.31 -23.81 -3.15
C ASP A 99 2.47 -22.37 -3.74
N VAL A 100 3.71 -21.97 -4.07
CA VAL A 100 4.02 -20.71 -4.77
C VAL A 100 3.45 -20.71 -6.19
N GLU A 101 3.61 -21.83 -6.92
CA GLU A 101 3.06 -22.02 -8.27
C GLU A 101 1.52 -21.92 -8.24
N ASP A 102 0.86 -22.60 -7.33
CA ASP A 102 -0.60 -22.62 -7.19
C ASP A 102 -1.16 -21.21 -6.85
N ILE A 103 -0.46 -20.42 -6.02
CA ILE A 103 -0.85 -19.02 -5.72
C ILE A 103 -0.75 -18.16 -6.99
N VAL A 104 0.36 -18.24 -7.72
CA VAL A 104 0.56 -17.49 -8.97
C VAL A 104 -0.48 -17.86 -10.01
N ASP A 105 -0.74 -19.16 -10.20
CA ASP A 105 -1.72 -19.65 -11.18
C ASP A 105 -3.15 -19.21 -10.80
N THR A 106 -3.46 -19.19 -9.51
CA THR A 106 -4.73 -18.66 -8.99
C THR A 106 -4.88 -17.16 -9.30
N SER A 107 -3.83 -16.36 -9.08
CA SER A 107 -3.85 -14.92 -9.40
C SER A 107 -3.97 -14.67 -10.91
N LEU A 108 -3.27 -15.47 -11.76
CA LEU A 108 -3.41 -15.42 -13.21
C LEU A 108 -4.87 -15.66 -13.66
N ALA A 109 -5.51 -16.69 -13.11
CA ALA A 109 -6.89 -17.03 -13.41
C ALA A 109 -7.87 -15.94 -12.96
N ARG A 110 -7.72 -15.40 -11.74
CA ARG A 110 -8.58 -14.35 -11.19
C ARG A 110 -8.46 -13.05 -11.97
N LEU A 111 -7.23 -12.63 -12.32
CA LEU A 111 -6.95 -11.40 -13.07
C LEU A 111 -7.22 -11.54 -14.58
N GLY A 112 -7.40 -12.78 -15.09
CA GLY A 112 -7.57 -13.03 -16.52
C GLY A 112 -6.32 -12.62 -17.31
N GLN A 113 -5.14 -12.98 -16.83
CA GLN A 113 -3.85 -12.67 -17.45
C GLN A 113 -3.07 -13.95 -17.72
N GLU A 114 -2.28 -13.97 -18.79
CA GLU A 114 -1.30 -15.03 -19.08
C GLU A 114 0.02 -14.80 -18.34
N ARG A 115 0.28 -13.54 -17.96
CA ARG A 115 1.45 -13.11 -17.20
C ARG A 115 1.06 -12.02 -16.19
N LEU A 116 1.39 -12.22 -14.92
CA LEU A 116 1.28 -11.18 -13.89
C LEU A 116 2.29 -10.07 -14.17
N ASP A 117 1.85 -8.81 -14.13
CA ASP A 117 2.73 -7.68 -14.45
C ASP A 117 3.83 -7.50 -13.39
N LEU A 118 3.45 -7.44 -12.12
CA LEU A 118 4.34 -7.33 -10.96
C LEU A 118 3.78 -8.17 -9.80
N VAL A 119 4.60 -9.04 -9.24
CA VAL A 119 4.26 -9.82 -8.03
C VAL A 119 5.16 -9.37 -6.88
N GLN A 120 4.56 -8.92 -5.80
CA GLN A 120 5.26 -8.48 -4.60
C GLN A 120 5.17 -9.55 -3.52
N PHE A 121 6.30 -10.10 -3.15
CA PHE A 121 6.41 -11.18 -2.16
C PHE A 121 6.43 -10.61 -0.74
N HIS A 122 5.68 -11.25 0.18
CA HIS A 122 5.67 -10.95 1.61
C HIS A 122 6.08 -12.15 2.45
N TRP A 123 6.73 -11.87 3.58
CA TRP A 123 7.08 -12.86 4.59
C TRP A 123 6.78 -12.33 6.00
N TRP A 124 6.00 -13.09 6.76
CA TRP A 124 5.50 -12.62 8.05
C TRP A 124 6.54 -12.65 9.16
N ASP A 125 7.32 -13.72 9.26
CA ASP A 125 8.21 -13.97 10.39
C ASP A 125 9.59 -14.43 9.92
N TYR A 126 10.59 -13.59 10.09
CA TYR A 126 11.96 -13.88 9.69
C TYR A 126 12.66 -14.97 10.52
N ARG A 127 12.06 -15.39 11.67
CA ARG A 127 12.53 -16.54 12.43
C ARG A 127 12.23 -17.88 11.70
N VAL A 128 11.27 -17.85 10.79
CA VAL A 128 10.97 -18.98 9.90
C VAL A 128 11.80 -18.80 8.64
N PRO A 129 12.78 -19.69 8.36
CA PRO A 129 13.61 -19.61 7.15
C PRO A 129 12.79 -19.96 5.90
N GLY A 130 13.31 -19.60 4.70
CA GLY A 130 12.75 -20.03 3.41
C GLY A 130 12.33 -18.92 2.47
N TYR A 131 12.32 -17.63 2.90
CA TYR A 131 11.89 -16.52 2.04
C TYR A 131 12.79 -16.31 0.81
N VAL A 132 14.10 -16.55 0.93
CA VAL A 132 15.02 -16.47 -0.22
C VAL A 132 14.73 -17.59 -1.22
N GLU A 133 14.52 -18.82 -0.73
CA GLU A 133 14.19 -19.96 -1.57
C GLU A 133 12.84 -19.77 -2.28
N ALA A 134 11.82 -19.28 -1.58
CA ALA A 134 10.52 -18.97 -2.17
C ALA A 134 10.63 -17.90 -3.28
N LEU A 135 11.50 -16.91 -3.10
CA LEU A 135 11.78 -15.90 -4.13
C LEU A 135 12.54 -16.47 -5.34
N HIS A 136 13.40 -17.48 -5.15
CA HIS A 136 14.00 -18.21 -6.28
C HIS A 136 12.93 -18.97 -7.08
N TRP A 137 11.96 -19.63 -6.43
CA TRP A 137 10.84 -20.27 -7.12
C TRP A 137 10.01 -19.27 -7.92
N LEU A 138 9.78 -18.07 -7.35
CA LEU A 138 9.14 -16.98 -8.08
C LEU A 138 10.00 -16.49 -9.26
N GLY A 139 11.34 -16.51 -9.13
CA GLY A 139 12.30 -16.24 -10.19
C GLY A 139 12.21 -17.25 -11.35
N ASP A 140 11.99 -18.53 -11.05
CA ASP A 140 11.76 -19.56 -12.06
C ASP A 140 10.44 -19.31 -12.81
N LEU A 141 9.38 -18.90 -12.11
CA LEU A 141 8.09 -18.52 -12.73
C LEU A 141 8.22 -17.26 -13.60
N LYS A 142 9.08 -16.31 -13.23
CA LYS A 142 9.44 -15.18 -14.10
C LYS A 142 10.15 -15.68 -15.36
N SER A 143 11.11 -16.59 -15.24
CA SER A 143 11.84 -17.17 -16.37
C SER A 143 10.93 -17.99 -17.28
N ALA A 144 9.90 -18.64 -16.72
CA ALA A 144 8.85 -19.35 -17.44
C ALA A 144 7.80 -18.41 -18.09
N GLY A 145 7.91 -17.08 -17.89
CA GLY A 145 7.03 -16.10 -18.49
C GLY A 145 5.71 -15.85 -17.75
N LYS A 146 5.45 -16.51 -16.62
CA LYS A 146 4.24 -16.32 -15.81
C LYS A 146 4.26 -15.02 -14.99
N VAL A 147 5.45 -14.50 -14.66
CA VAL A 147 5.65 -13.28 -13.88
C VAL A 147 6.49 -12.28 -14.66
N GLY A 148 6.10 -11.04 -14.74
CA GLY A 148 6.83 -9.97 -15.41
C GLY A 148 7.95 -9.39 -14.53
N LEU A 149 7.58 -8.78 -13.42
CA LEU A 149 8.52 -8.24 -12.44
C LEU A 149 8.31 -8.90 -11.07
N ILE A 150 9.42 -9.05 -10.34
CA ILE A 150 9.41 -9.46 -8.94
C ILE A 150 9.66 -8.22 -8.09
N GLY A 151 8.84 -8.04 -7.08
CA GLY A 151 9.03 -7.09 -6.00
C GLY A 151 8.95 -7.78 -4.65
N THR A 152 9.24 -7.02 -3.62
CA THR A 152 9.01 -7.41 -2.23
C THR A 152 8.02 -6.44 -1.59
N THR A 153 7.41 -6.84 -0.48
CA THR A 153 6.58 -5.93 0.33
C THR A 153 6.89 -6.11 1.81
N ASN A 154 7.13 -4.99 2.49
CA ASN A 154 7.44 -4.93 3.92
C ASN A 154 8.76 -5.62 4.32
N PHE A 155 9.69 -5.80 3.41
CA PHE A 155 11.02 -6.28 3.77
C PHE A 155 11.87 -5.15 4.36
N ASP A 156 12.55 -5.47 5.47
CA ASP A 156 13.54 -4.59 6.08
C ASP A 156 14.86 -4.56 5.30
N THR A 157 15.76 -3.67 5.69
CA THR A 157 17.02 -3.45 4.99
C THR A 157 17.90 -4.72 4.98
N ALA A 158 18.01 -5.41 6.11
CA ALA A 158 18.89 -6.57 6.23
C ALA A 158 18.42 -7.75 5.37
N ARG A 159 17.11 -8.07 5.40
CA ARG A 159 16.53 -9.18 4.64
C ARG A 159 16.48 -8.87 3.15
N LEU A 160 16.23 -7.62 2.79
CA LEU A 160 16.31 -7.21 1.39
C LEU A 160 17.75 -7.33 0.85
N ALA A 161 18.76 -7.01 1.67
CA ALA A 161 20.16 -7.20 1.30
C ALA A 161 20.51 -8.69 1.09
N GLU A 162 20.01 -9.60 1.92
CA GLU A 162 20.16 -11.06 1.73
C GLU A 162 19.55 -11.53 0.40
N ILE A 163 18.34 -11.04 0.08
CA ILE A 163 17.64 -11.36 -1.17
C ILE A 163 18.44 -10.87 -2.38
N VAL A 164 18.88 -9.63 -2.37
CA VAL A 164 19.69 -9.05 -3.46
C VAL A 164 21.00 -9.81 -3.64
N ALA A 165 21.69 -10.13 -2.54
CA ALA A 165 22.93 -10.91 -2.55
C ALA A 165 22.74 -12.34 -3.12
N SER A 166 21.53 -12.91 -3.01
CA SER A 166 21.20 -14.23 -3.56
C SER A 166 20.99 -14.21 -5.08
N GLY A 167 20.97 -13.03 -5.72
CA GLY A 167 20.80 -12.89 -7.17
C GLY A 167 19.35 -12.81 -7.64
N VAL A 168 18.35 -12.74 -6.76
CA VAL A 168 16.95 -12.52 -7.13
C VAL A 168 16.78 -11.09 -7.69
N PRO A 169 16.21 -10.91 -8.90
CA PRO A 169 16.09 -9.61 -9.55
C PRO A 169 14.89 -8.82 -8.98
N VAL A 170 15.04 -8.21 -7.82
CA VAL A 170 14.00 -7.40 -7.17
C VAL A 170 13.90 -6.03 -7.85
N ALA A 171 12.75 -5.71 -8.42
CA ALA A 171 12.50 -4.42 -9.08
C ALA A 171 11.92 -3.37 -8.11
N THR A 172 11.15 -3.78 -7.10
CA THR A 172 10.46 -2.88 -6.17
C THR A 172 10.41 -3.42 -4.75
N ASN A 173 10.34 -2.51 -3.75
CA ASN A 173 9.90 -2.88 -2.40
C ASN A 173 8.71 -2.00 -2.00
N GLN A 174 7.56 -2.62 -1.72
CA GLN A 174 6.37 -1.89 -1.26
C GLN A 174 6.37 -1.79 0.25
N LEU A 175 6.19 -0.57 0.78
CA LEU A 175 6.33 -0.31 2.21
C LEU A 175 5.50 0.89 2.67
N GLN A 176 5.31 1.02 3.99
CA GLN A 176 4.68 2.19 4.58
C GLN A 176 5.65 3.37 4.59
N TYR A 177 5.22 4.50 3.99
CA TYR A 177 5.95 5.76 4.01
C TYR A 177 4.97 6.92 3.91
N SER A 178 5.06 7.87 4.82
CA SER A 178 4.16 9.03 4.87
C SER A 178 4.81 10.17 5.66
N VAL A 179 4.12 11.30 5.77
CA VAL A 179 4.49 12.39 6.68
C VAL A 179 4.48 11.99 8.16
N LEU A 180 3.91 10.82 8.51
CA LEU A 180 3.85 10.29 9.88
C LEU A 180 4.87 9.18 10.14
N ASP A 181 5.38 8.54 9.10
CA ASP A 181 6.23 7.34 9.20
C ASP A 181 7.42 7.47 8.25
N HIS A 182 8.57 7.70 8.82
CA HIS A 182 9.84 7.93 8.15
C HIS A 182 10.82 6.77 8.29
N ARG A 183 10.38 5.59 8.78
CA ARG A 183 11.24 4.40 8.95
C ARG A 183 12.07 4.04 7.71
N PRO A 184 11.58 4.22 6.46
CA PRO A 184 12.40 3.95 5.28
C PRO A 184 13.67 4.82 5.18
N GLU A 185 13.70 5.98 5.83
CA GLU A 185 14.89 6.85 5.87
C GLU A 185 16.02 6.29 6.74
N ASN A 186 15.76 5.25 7.57
CA ASN A 186 16.73 4.58 8.42
C ASN A 186 17.67 3.60 7.67
N GLY A 187 17.95 3.88 6.39
CA GLY A 187 18.88 3.11 5.56
C GLY A 187 18.22 2.37 4.40
N LEU A 188 16.96 1.95 4.51
CA LEU A 188 16.27 1.16 3.48
C LEU A 188 16.13 1.93 2.15
N ALA A 189 15.76 3.20 2.19
CA ALA A 189 15.63 4.02 0.97
C ALA A 189 16.98 4.19 0.26
N ALA A 190 18.06 4.41 1.01
CA ALA A 190 19.42 4.50 0.45
C ALA A 190 19.87 3.17 -0.15
N PHE A 191 19.61 2.05 0.53
CA PHE A 191 19.90 0.71 0.03
C PHE A 191 19.15 0.44 -1.29
N CYS A 192 17.84 0.71 -1.32
CA CYS A 192 17.01 0.52 -2.51
C CYS A 192 17.51 1.37 -3.70
N ALA A 193 17.83 2.64 -3.45
CA ALA A 193 18.37 3.53 -4.48
C ALA A 193 19.70 3.02 -5.06
N ALA A 194 20.61 2.52 -4.21
CA ALA A 194 21.90 1.97 -4.64
C ALA A 194 21.76 0.70 -5.50
N HIS A 195 20.65 -0.04 -5.36
CA HIS A 195 20.39 -1.29 -6.09
C HIS A 195 19.34 -1.15 -7.18
N GLY A 196 18.87 0.07 -7.50
CA GLY A 196 17.87 0.30 -8.51
C GLY A 196 16.47 -0.25 -8.16
N ILE A 197 16.17 -0.43 -6.88
CA ILE A 197 14.89 -0.94 -6.38
C ILE A 197 13.96 0.25 -6.12
N GLY A 198 12.84 0.32 -6.85
CA GLY A 198 11.85 1.38 -6.69
C GLY A 198 10.99 1.19 -5.44
N LEU A 199 10.80 2.25 -4.63
CA LEU A 199 9.89 2.20 -3.49
C LEU A 199 8.44 2.46 -3.93
N LEU A 200 7.53 1.55 -3.58
CA LEU A 200 6.09 1.72 -3.73
C LEU A 200 5.49 2.01 -2.35
N CYS A 201 5.10 3.27 -2.10
CA CYS A 201 4.81 3.74 -0.76
C CYS A 201 3.31 3.74 -0.47
N TYR A 202 2.84 2.84 0.41
CA TYR A 202 1.47 2.89 0.92
C TYR A 202 1.37 3.69 2.22
N GLY A 203 0.13 4.02 2.62
CA GLY A 203 -0.12 4.75 3.85
C GLY A 203 0.11 6.25 3.76
N THR A 204 0.33 6.78 2.58
CA THR A 204 0.60 8.20 2.32
C THR A 204 -0.48 9.13 2.86
N LEU A 205 -1.72 8.66 2.96
CA LEU A 205 -2.87 9.39 3.53
C LEU A 205 -3.32 8.86 4.90
N ALA A 206 -2.49 8.06 5.58
CA ALA A 206 -2.78 7.49 6.89
C ALA A 206 -4.20 6.89 7.00
N GLY A 207 -4.59 6.05 6.03
CA GLY A 207 -5.90 5.41 6.00
C GLY A 207 -7.09 6.36 5.85
N GLY A 208 -6.84 7.61 5.48
CA GLY A 208 -7.82 8.68 5.35
C GLY A 208 -7.86 9.62 6.55
N PHE A 209 -6.91 9.53 7.49
CA PHE A 209 -6.73 10.55 8.53
C PHE A 209 -6.11 11.84 7.97
N ILE A 210 -5.27 11.77 6.95
CA ILE A 210 -4.76 12.95 6.26
C ILE A 210 -5.82 13.43 5.28
N GLY A 211 -6.71 14.32 5.76
CA GLY A 211 -7.81 14.90 5.02
C GLY A 211 -8.52 15.98 5.83
N GLU A 212 -9.20 16.87 5.12
CA GLU A 212 -9.80 18.10 5.63
C GLU A 212 -10.81 17.83 6.75
N ARG A 213 -11.54 16.72 6.72
CA ARG A 213 -12.52 16.33 7.75
C ARG A 213 -11.92 16.16 9.15
N TRP A 214 -10.62 15.92 9.24
CA TRP A 214 -9.93 15.71 10.51
C TRP A 214 -9.22 16.95 11.04
N LEU A 215 -9.11 18.00 10.23
CA LEU A 215 -8.52 19.27 10.65
C LEU A 215 -9.39 19.93 11.72
N GLY A 216 -8.82 20.14 12.90
CA GLY A 216 -9.53 20.70 14.05
C GLY A 216 -10.55 19.75 14.70
N ALA A 217 -10.70 18.53 14.20
CA ALA A 217 -11.61 17.55 14.77
C ALA A 217 -11.09 16.99 16.10
N PRO A 218 -11.97 16.59 17.03
CA PRO A 218 -11.59 15.88 18.22
C PRO A 218 -10.97 14.52 17.87
N GLU A 219 -10.19 13.99 18.81
CA GLU A 219 -9.63 12.65 18.68
C GLU A 219 -10.76 11.60 18.59
N PRO A 220 -10.76 10.77 17.53
CA PRO A 220 -11.80 9.76 17.39
C PRO A 220 -11.57 8.59 18.34
N GLU A 221 -12.66 8.07 18.90
CA GLU A 221 -12.66 6.89 19.74
C GLU A 221 -13.13 5.64 18.97
N PRO A 222 -12.68 4.44 19.36
CA PRO A 222 -13.25 3.19 18.87
C PRO A 222 -14.77 3.08 19.13
N PRO A 223 -15.51 2.31 18.29
CA PRO A 223 -15.03 1.51 17.18
C PRO A 223 -14.78 2.34 15.91
N PHE A 224 -13.71 2.00 15.17
CA PHE A 224 -13.40 2.66 13.91
C PHE A 224 -14.18 2.06 12.73
N ALA A 225 -14.50 2.87 11.72
CA ALA A 225 -15.29 2.47 10.58
C ALA A 225 -14.64 1.41 9.68
N ASN A 226 -13.33 1.22 9.77
CA ASN A 226 -12.57 0.22 9.01
C ASN A 226 -11.19 -0.04 9.62
N ARG A 227 -10.56 -1.12 9.20
CA ARG A 227 -9.25 -1.57 9.72
C ARG A 227 -8.09 -0.61 9.42
N SER A 228 -8.17 0.15 8.33
CA SER A 228 -7.12 1.14 8.03
C SER A 228 -7.07 2.23 9.11
N LEU A 229 -8.22 2.71 9.58
CA LEU A 229 -8.26 3.70 10.65
C LEU A 229 -7.67 3.13 11.96
N VAL A 230 -7.93 1.86 12.29
CA VAL A 230 -7.29 1.20 13.44
C VAL A 230 -5.77 1.26 13.32
N LYS A 231 -5.22 0.81 12.19
CA LYS A 231 -3.78 0.80 11.94
C LYS A 231 -3.16 2.19 12.06
N TYR A 232 -3.71 3.14 11.35
CA TYR A 232 -3.11 4.48 11.30
C TYR A 232 -3.36 5.31 12.55
N ARG A 233 -4.34 4.94 13.37
CA ARG A 233 -4.49 5.53 14.69
C ARG A 233 -3.30 5.16 15.60
N LEU A 234 -2.77 3.94 15.50
CA LEU A 234 -1.53 3.54 16.19
C LEU A 234 -0.32 4.34 15.67
N ILE A 235 -0.19 4.51 14.36
CA ILE A 235 0.88 5.34 13.76
C ILE A 235 0.80 6.79 14.23
N ILE A 236 -0.41 7.35 14.38
CA ILE A 236 -0.58 8.69 14.94
C ILE A 236 -0.11 8.75 16.41
N ASN A 237 -0.33 7.68 17.19
CA ASN A 237 0.19 7.59 18.56
C ASN A 237 1.73 7.60 18.58
N ASP A 238 2.35 6.81 17.70
CA ASP A 238 3.83 6.76 17.58
C ASP A 238 4.39 8.09 17.10
N PHE A 239 3.69 8.81 16.24
CA PHE A 239 4.06 10.14 15.77
C PHE A 239 4.07 11.20 16.88
N GLY A 240 3.43 10.94 18.02
CA GLY A 240 3.34 11.85 19.17
C GLY A 240 1.91 12.21 19.56
N GLY A 241 0.96 11.41 19.11
CA GLY A 241 -0.47 11.51 19.46
C GLY A 241 -1.25 12.54 18.65
N TRP A 242 -2.54 12.64 19.00
CA TRP A 242 -3.50 13.43 18.23
C TRP A 242 -3.17 14.91 18.14
N ARG A 243 -2.67 15.53 19.22
CA ARG A 243 -2.27 16.95 19.22
C ARG A 243 -1.18 17.24 18.20
N ARG A 244 -0.12 16.41 18.16
CA ARG A 244 0.98 16.57 17.19
C ARG A 244 0.50 16.34 15.76
N PHE A 245 -0.40 15.38 15.58
CA PHE A 245 -1.05 15.14 14.30
C PHE A 245 -1.86 16.34 13.82
N GLN A 246 -2.60 17.02 14.70
CA GLN A 246 -3.33 18.27 14.37
C GLN A 246 -2.39 19.41 13.96
N GLU A 247 -1.24 19.55 14.64
CA GLU A 247 -0.20 20.52 14.25
C GLU A 247 0.29 20.25 12.80
N LEU A 248 0.52 18.99 12.46
CA LEU A 248 0.89 18.59 11.09
C LEU A 248 -0.23 18.89 10.09
N LEU A 249 -1.48 18.53 10.40
CA LEU A 249 -2.61 18.82 9.51
C LEU A 249 -2.76 20.33 9.24
N ALA A 250 -2.56 21.17 10.24
CA ALA A 250 -2.61 22.62 10.07
C ALA A 250 -1.53 23.15 9.12
N VAL A 251 -0.31 22.58 9.17
CA VAL A 251 0.77 22.92 8.23
C VAL A 251 0.43 22.47 6.81
N LEU A 252 -0.05 21.22 6.65
CA LEU A 252 -0.44 20.69 5.35
C LEU A 252 -1.60 21.49 4.72
N ASP A 253 -2.58 21.91 5.52
CA ASP A 253 -3.70 22.74 5.09
C ASP A 253 -3.25 24.14 4.64
N ALA A 254 -2.34 24.79 5.39
CA ALA A 254 -1.79 26.09 4.99
C ALA A 254 -1.05 26.00 3.64
N ILE A 255 -0.29 24.94 3.41
CA ILE A 255 0.37 24.68 2.13
C ILE A 255 -0.67 24.41 1.02
N ALA A 256 -1.66 23.56 1.30
CA ALA A 256 -2.73 23.24 0.35
C ALA A 256 -3.49 24.49 -0.12
N LYS A 257 -3.85 25.38 0.80
CA LYS A 257 -4.50 26.66 0.49
C LYS A 257 -3.63 27.56 -0.38
N ARG A 258 -2.33 27.65 -0.11
CA ARG A 258 -1.39 28.45 -0.89
C ARG A 258 -1.29 27.93 -2.33
N HIS A 259 -1.25 26.61 -2.52
CA HIS A 259 -1.17 25.96 -3.83
C HIS A 259 -2.54 25.70 -4.48
N ARG A 260 -3.66 26.05 -3.84
CA ARG A 260 -5.03 25.81 -4.31
C ARG A 260 -5.27 24.34 -4.62
N THR A 261 -4.81 23.47 -3.75
CA THR A 261 -4.92 22.01 -3.86
C THR A 261 -5.50 21.41 -2.58
N SER A 262 -5.59 20.08 -2.51
CA SER A 262 -6.04 19.37 -1.31
C SER A 262 -4.85 19.07 -0.36
N LEU A 263 -5.15 18.95 0.92
CA LEU A 263 -4.23 18.49 1.94
C LEU A 263 -3.64 17.10 1.58
N ALA A 264 -4.48 16.22 1.00
CA ALA A 264 -4.05 14.92 0.50
C ALA A 264 -3.00 15.02 -0.62
N SER A 265 -3.16 15.95 -1.58
CA SER A 265 -2.19 16.17 -2.66
C SER A 265 -0.83 16.61 -2.13
N VAL A 266 -0.81 17.49 -1.10
CA VAL A 266 0.43 17.93 -0.44
C VAL A 266 1.14 16.74 0.21
N ALA A 267 0.42 15.91 0.97
CA ALA A 267 0.99 14.75 1.64
C ALA A 267 1.53 13.69 0.65
N ILE A 268 0.81 13.43 -0.44
CA ILE A 268 1.27 12.54 -1.51
C ILE A 268 2.53 13.09 -2.15
N ARG A 269 2.55 14.38 -2.50
CA ARG A 269 3.70 15.03 -3.13
C ARG A 269 4.94 14.98 -2.24
N TYR A 270 4.79 15.24 -0.95
CA TYR A 270 5.88 15.13 0.01
C TYR A 270 6.55 13.75 -0.01
N VAL A 271 5.76 12.68 -0.10
CA VAL A 271 6.30 11.31 -0.20
C VAL A 271 6.93 11.07 -1.57
N LEU A 272 6.28 11.50 -2.66
CA LEU A 272 6.80 11.35 -4.03
C LEU A 272 8.13 12.10 -4.27
N ASP A 273 8.40 13.16 -3.50
CA ASP A 273 9.66 13.92 -3.57
C ASP A 273 10.81 13.26 -2.81
N LYS A 274 10.54 12.22 -2.02
CA LYS A 274 11.58 11.51 -1.28
C LYS A 274 12.46 10.66 -2.20
N PRO A 275 13.78 10.58 -1.96
CA PRO A 275 14.69 9.77 -2.76
C PRO A 275 14.27 8.30 -2.83
N GLY A 276 14.34 7.72 -4.02
CA GLY A 276 13.99 6.30 -4.24
C GLY A 276 12.50 6.01 -4.33
N VAL A 277 11.62 6.96 -4.01
CA VAL A 277 10.17 6.77 -4.13
C VAL A 277 9.75 6.82 -5.60
N ALA A 278 9.33 5.68 -6.11
CA ALA A 278 8.83 5.53 -7.46
C ALA A 278 7.32 5.83 -7.54
N VAL A 279 6.53 5.27 -6.61
CA VAL A 279 5.07 5.31 -6.66
C VAL A 279 4.48 5.53 -5.27
N ALA A 280 3.45 6.37 -5.18
CA ALA A 280 2.56 6.47 -4.03
C ALA A 280 1.32 5.58 -4.27
N VAL A 281 1.11 4.58 -3.41
CA VAL A 281 -0.07 3.70 -3.45
C VAL A 281 -1.18 4.33 -2.59
N VAL A 282 -2.18 4.86 -3.26
CA VAL A 282 -3.29 5.58 -2.61
C VAL A 282 -4.53 4.69 -2.58
N GLY A 283 -4.97 4.35 -1.38
CA GLY A 283 -6.20 3.62 -1.17
C GLY A 283 -7.42 4.47 -1.55
N ALA A 284 -8.25 3.94 -2.44
CA ALA A 284 -9.49 4.59 -2.83
C ALA A 284 -10.62 3.56 -2.95
N ARG A 285 -11.72 3.79 -2.24
CA ARG A 285 -12.91 2.95 -2.33
C ARG A 285 -13.69 3.20 -3.62
N ASN A 286 -13.76 4.46 -4.04
CA ASN A 286 -14.43 4.93 -5.25
C ASN A 286 -13.65 6.11 -5.86
N ALA A 287 -14.15 6.66 -6.96
CA ALA A 287 -13.54 7.76 -7.68
C ALA A 287 -13.94 9.17 -7.18
N ALA A 288 -14.58 9.30 -6.01
CA ALA A 288 -15.09 10.59 -5.51
C ALA A 288 -13.98 11.65 -5.30
N HIS A 289 -12.75 11.22 -4.99
CA HIS A 289 -11.61 12.12 -4.75
C HIS A 289 -10.56 12.08 -5.86
N LEU A 290 -10.91 11.50 -7.02
CA LEU A 290 -9.98 11.26 -8.12
C LEU A 290 -9.34 12.55 -8.65
N ASP A 291 -10.12 13.62 -8.79
CA ASP A 291 -9.65 14.92 -9.29
C ASP A 291 -8.55 15.51 -8.39
N GLY A 292 -8.71 15.37 -7.07
CA GLY A 292 -7.68 15.79 -6.11
C GLY A 292 -6.42 14.94 -6.18
N LEU A 293 -6.55 13.63 -6.42
CA LEU A 293 -5.41 12.72 -6.55
C LEU A 293 -4.60 12.96 -7.85
N ALA A 294 -5.30 13.31 -8.93
CA ALA A 294 -4.68 13.57 -10.21
C ALA A 294 -4.05 14.97 -10.31
N GLN A 295 -4.27 15.84 -9.32
CA GLN A 295 -3.78 17.20 -9.32
C GLN A 295 -2.29 17.25 -8.95
N ALA A 296 -1.46 17.66 -9.90
CA ALA A 296 -0.03 17.88 -9.64
C ALA A 296 0.15 19.12 -8.74
N VAL A 297 0.96 18.99 -7.71
CA VAL A 297 1.44 20.08 -6.87
C VAL A 297 2.97 20.02 -6.82
N THR A 298 3.62 21.17 -6.81
CA THR A 298 5.07 21.29 -6.61
C THR A 298 5.31 21.96 -5.27
N LEU A 299 5.99 21.28 -4.35
CA LEU A 299 6.36 21.85 -3.06
C LEU A 299 7.67 22.63 -3.23
N ASP A 300 7.69 23.88 -2.76
CA ASP A 300 8.90 24.67 -2.69
C ASP A 300 9.75 24.31 -1.44
N GLU A 301 10.89 24.97 -1.28
CA GLU A 301 11.77 24.73 -0.13
C GLU A 301 11.11 25.12 1.19
N GLY A 302 10.34 26.23 1.20
CA GLY A 302 9.59 26.68 2.36
C GLY A 302 8.51 25.69 2.79
N ASP A 303 7.81 25.06 1.83
CA ASP A 303 6.83 24.01 2.09
C ASP A 303 7.48 22.80 2.78
N ARG A 304 8.58 22.33 2.19
CA ARG A 304 9.33 21.18 2.72
C ARG A 304 9.90 21.48 4.09
N ALA A 305 10.43 22.69 4.32
CA ALA A 305 10.93 23.12 5.62
C ALA A 305 9.83 23.16 6.68
N ALA A 306 8.66 23.71 6.35
CA ALA A 306 7.52 23.78 7.27
C ALA A 306 7.02 22.37 7.70
N ILE A 307 6.90 21.44 6.76
CA ILE A 307 6.55 20.04 7.08
C ILE A 307 7.65 19.41 7.94
N SER A 308 8.91 19.55 7.55
CA SER A 308 10.06 18.96 8.25
C SER A 308 10.19 19.50 9.69
N GLN A 309 9.83 20.76 9.94
CA GLN A 309 9.84 21.34 11.27
C GLN A 309 8.91 20.60 12.25
N VAL A 310 7.71 20.23 11.81
CA VAL A 310 6.77 19.46 12.65
C VAL A 310 7.22 18.00 12.78
N VAL A 311 7.62 17.40 11.66
CA VAL A 311 8.06 16.00 11.60
C VAL A 311 9.28 15.75 12.48
N SER A 312 10.30 16.61 12.44
CA SER A 312 11.54 16.46 13.22
C SER A 312 11.32 16.56 14.73
N GLN A 313 10.24 17.18 15.18
CA GLN A 313 9.87 17.28 16.59
C GLN A 313 9.03 16.07 17.06
N ALA A 314 8.58 15.21 16.16
CA ALA A 314 7.81 14.04 16.48
C ALA A 314 8.74 12.84 16.75
N PRO A 315 8.44 11.96 17.74
CA PRO A 315 9.22 10.75 17.96
C PRO A 315 9.15 9.78 16.77
N GLY A 316 8.02 9.77 16.05
CA GLY A 316 7.72 8.88 14.93
C GLY A 316 7.68 7.40 15.28
N PRO A 317 7.16 6.55 14.41
CA PRO A 317 7.41 5.12 14.49
C PRO A 317 8.91 4.83 14.41
N ARG A 318 9.41 3.95 15.30
CA ARG A 318 10.83 3.62 15.40
C ARG A 318 11.15 2.29 14.69
N GLY A 319 12.45 2.04 14.52
CA GLY A 319 12.97 0.81 13.95
C GLY A 319 13.07 0.83 12.42
N ASP A 320 13.13 -0.36 11.82
CA ASP A 320 13.14 -0.54 10.37
C ASP A 320 11.70 -0.76 9.84
N CYS A 321 11.59 -0.86 8.55
CA CYS A 321 10.31 -1.04 7.87
C CYS A 321 9.57 -2.29 8.37
N TYR A 322 8.31 -2.13 8.78
CA TYR A 322 7.42 -3.20 9.25
C TYR A 322 7.90 -3.93 10.53
N GLU A 323 8.83 -3.38 11.28
CA GLU A 323 9.36 -3.98 12.50
C GLU A 323 8.28 -4.03 13.61
N LEU A 324 7.55 -2.94 13.81
CA LEU A 324 6.47 -2.86 14.79
C LEU A 324 5.35 -3.87 14.52
N GLU A 325 5.04 -4.10 13.25
CA GLU A 325 4.01 -5.04 12.79
C GLU A 325 4.44 -6.51 12.97
N ARG A 326 5.75 -6.77 13.11
CA ARG A 326 6.32 -8.10 13.43
C ARG A 326 6.55 -8.32 14.92
N LEU A 327 6.64 -7.24 15.72
CA LEU A 327 6.94 -7.35 17.15
C LEU A 327 5.82 -8.10 17.89
N GLU A 328 6.11 -9.31 18.31
CA GLU A 328 5.16 -10.17 19.01
C GLU A 328 4.67 -9.52 20.31
N GLY A 329 3.35 -9.56 20.54
CA GLY A 329 2.71 -8.90 21.68
C GLY A 329 2.56 -7.37 21.54
N GLY A 330 3.11 -6.76 20.47
CA GLY A 330 2.95 -5.34 20.22
C GLY A 330 1.57 -4.99 19.65
N PRO A 331 1.10 -3.74 19.85
CA PRO A 331 -0.23 -3.32 19.38
C PRO A 331 -0.34 -3.35 17.84
N HIS A 332 0.73 -3.05 17.12
CA HIS A 332 0.76 -3.12 15.67
C HIS A 332 0.65 -4.56 15.15
N SER A 333 1.33 -5.50 15.81
CA SER A 333 1.28 -6.93 15.44
C SER A 333 -0.09 -7.55 15.72
N ALA A 334 -0.74 -7.13 16.81
CA ALA A 334 -2.04 -7.64 17.24
C ALA A 334 -3.17 -7.39 16.24
N ILE A 335 -3.07 -6.35 15.42
CA ILE A 335 -4.09 -6.02 14.40
C ILE A 335 -3.81 -6.63 13.03
N MET A 336 -2.69 -7.36 12.85
CA MET A 336 -2.34 -7.96 11.56
C MET A 336 -3.07 -9.28 11.33
N TRP A 337 -3.66 -9.43 10.14
CA TRP A 337 -4.23 -10.70 9.68
C TRP A 337 -3.16 -11.52 8.97
N LYS A 338 -2.62 -12.49 9.66
CA LYS A 338 -1.47 -13.28 9.19
C LYS A 338 -1.85 -14.62 8.53
N ASN A 339 -3.13 -15.02 8.62
CA ASN A 339 -3.66 -16.29 8.08
C ASN A 339 -4.99 -16.04 7.33
N GLN A 340 -4.91 -15.35 6.18
CA GLN A 340 -6.11 -14.92 5.44
C GLN A 340 -6.57 -15.93 4.39
N ASN A 341 -5.66 -16.72 3.84
CA ASN A 341 -5.94 -17.68 2.77
C ASN A 341 -6.62 -18.95 3.31
N THR A 342 -6.33 -19.33 4.56
CA THR A 342 -6.92 -20.51 5.23
C THR A 342 -8.26 -20.23 5.89
N GLY A 343 -8.79 -19.00 5.77
CA GLY A 343 -10.09 -18.64 6.34
C GLY A 343 -10.10 -18.48 7.85
N GLY A 344 -8.94 -18.37 8.49
CA GLY A 344 -8.82 -18.07 9.92
C GLY A 344 -9.57 -16.77 10.25
N ALA A 345 -10.49 -16.83 11.22
CA ALA A 345 -11.14 -15.65 11.76
C ALA A 345 -10.07 -14.69 12.30
N PRO A 346 -10.29 -13.36 12.22
CA PRO A 346 -9.42 -12.41 12.90
C PRO A 346 -9.35 -12.79 14.38
N VAL A 347 -8.13 -12.77 14.93
CA VAL A 347 -7.97 -12.87 16.37
C VAL A 347 -8.75 -11.71 16.96
N ASP A 348 -9.72 -12.02 17.83
CA ASP A 348 -10.54 -11.05 18.53
C ASP A 348 -9.62 -10.13 19.35
N GLY A 349 -9.37 -8.94 18.82
CA GLY A 349 -8.69 -7.87 19.53
C GLY A 349 -9.71 -6.80 19.93
N PRO A 350 -9.36 -5.83 20.77
CA PRO A 350 -10.26 -4.77 21.25
C PRO A 350 -10.86 -3.89 20.15
N TYR A 351 -10.65 -4.23 18.88
CA TYR A 351 -11.12 -3.54 17.68
C TYR A 351 -11.93 -4.44 16.73
N ALA A 352 -12.35 -5.63 17.17
CA ALA A 352 -12.96 -6.65 16.32
C ALA A 352 -14.36 -6.30 15.82
N ASP A 353 -15.11 -5.46 16.51
CA ASP A 353 -16.53 -5.24 16.25
C ASP A 353 -16.86 -3.77 15.97
N ALA A 354 -16.45 -3.26 14.78
CA ALA A 354 -17.16 -2.13 14.21
C ALA A 354 -18.36 -2.67 13.40
N PRO A 355 -19.62 -2.40 13.80
CA PRO A 355 -20.77 -2.74 12.97
C PRO A 355 -20.64 -2.05 11.61
N PRO A 356 -21.15 -2.66 10.52
CA PRO A 356 -21.11 -2.07 9.19
C PRO A 356 -21.78 -0.68 9.20
N ALA A 357 -21.19 0.27 8.47
CA ALA A 357 -21.57 1.68 8.46
C ALA A 357 -23.03 1.98 8.08
N ALA A 358 -23.79 0.99 7.62
CA ALA A 358 -25.19 1.13 7.20
C ALA A 358 -26.19 1.41 8.35
N GLU A 359 -25.81 1.21 9.62
CA GLU A 359 -26.73 1.43 10.74
C GLU A 359 -26.62 2.82 11.40
N ARG A 360 -25.73 3.70 10.94
CA ARG A 360 -25.50 5.00 11.58
C ARG A 360 -26.15 6.21 10.89
N GLU A 361 -26.78 6.02 9.72
CA GLU A 361 -27.50 7.12 9.02
C GLU A 361 -28.97 7.28 9.43
N SER A 362 -29.44 6.53 10.43
CA SER A 362 -30.84 6.57 10.88
C SER A 362 -31.04 6.88 12.38
N ARG A 363 -30.11 7.67 12.98
CA ARG A 363 -30.41 8.27 14.29
C ARG A 363 -30.00 9.74 14.35
#